data_75e718681204468c9f60a9672e6556d5
#
_entry.id   75e718681204468c9f60a9672e6556d5
#
_cell.length_a   1.000
_cell.length_b   1.000
_cell.length_c   1.000
_cell.angle_alpha   90.00
_cell.angle_beta   90.00
_cell.angle_gamma   90.00
#
_symmetry.space_group_name_H-M   'P 1'
#
loop_
_entity.id
_entity.type
_entity.pdbx_description
1 polymer ?
#
loop_
_entity_poly.entity_id
_entity_poly.type
_entity_poly.pdbx_seq_one_letter_code
_entity_poly.pdbx_strand_id
1 'polypeptide(L)'
;MATLRIDRFTVDPADTEQLLARRNALVAAIRDAVPGLIEARLVRLDDGHWIDMWRWDSAASQQAAVAAAPTIPEAAAAFSLVGNHTTELAEVVDER
;
A
#
# COMPACT_ATOMS: atom_id res chain seq x y z
N MET A 1 -1.75 0.53 -19.32
CA MET A 1 -1.97 1.77 -18.58
C MET A 1 -1.68 1.55 -17.10
N ALA A 2 -1.18 2.55 -16.43
CA ALA A 2 -0.89 2.44 -15.01
C ALA A 2 -2.17 2.26 -14.20
N THR A 3 -2.05 1.51 -13.11
CA THR A 3 -3.12 1.25 -12.16
C THR A 3 -2.75 1.84 -10.81
N LEU A 4 -3.68 2.54 -10.19
CA LEU A 4 -3.53 3.07 -8.85
C LEU A 4 -4.35 2.23 -7.88
N ARG A 5 -3.70 1.70 -6.85
CA ARG A 5 -4.37 1.10 -5.71
C ARG A 5 -4.47 2.12 -4.59
N ILE A 6 -5.67 2.31 -4.08
CA ILE A 6 -5.95 3.27 -3.02
C ILE A 6 -6.45 2.51 -1.80
N ASP A 7 -5.70 2.55 -0.72
CA ASP A 7 -6.07 1.94 0.55
C ASP A 7 -6.37 3.05 1.56
N ARG A 8 -7.55 2.98 2.19
CA ARG A 8 -7.94 3.88 3.28
C ARG A 8 -8.00 3.09 4.55
N PHE A 9 -7.49 3.63 5.64
CA PHE A 9 -7.48 2.94 6.92
C PHE A 9 -7.30 3.90 8.08
N THR A 10 -7.54 3.38 9.28
CA THR A 10 -7.29 4.07 10.54
C THR A 10 -6.13 3.42 11.28
N VAL A 11 -5.40 4.21 12.03
CA VAL A 11 -4.29 3.76 12.89
C VAL A 11 -4.39 4.50 14.20
N ASP A 12 -4.20 3.79 15.32
CA ASP A 12 -4.03 4.45 16.62
C ASP A 12 -2.83 5.39 16.54
N PRO A 13 -2.96 6.66 16.92
CA PRO A 13 -1.84 7.61 16.90
C PRO A 13 -0.59 7.12 17.63
N ALA A 14 -0.76 6.30 18.67
CA ALA A 14 0.36 5.71 19.41
C ALA A 14 1.19 4.72 18.56
N ASP A 15 0.61 4.20 17.47
CA ASP A 15 1.25 3.22 16.59
C ASP A 15 1.85 3.85 15.32
N THR A 16 1.86 5.17 15.20
CA THR A 16 2.28 5.87 13.98
C THR A 16 3.72 5.51 13.58
N GLU A 17 4.66 5.58 14.48
CA GLU A 17 6.07 5.26 14.16
C GLU A 17 6.24 3.81 13.74
N GLN A 18 5.54 2.90 14.41
CA GLN A 18 5.60 1.48 14.10
C GLN A 18 4.96 1.19 12.73
N LEU A 19 3.85 1.87 12.42
CA LEU A 19 3.24 1.77 11.09
C LEU A 19 4.22 2.20 10.00
N LEU A 20 4.87 3.35 10.16
CA LEU A 20 5.81 3.87 9.17
C LEU A 20 6.98 2.91 8.94
N ALA A 21 7.54 2.34 10.00
CA ALA A 21 8.63 1.38 9.91
C ALA A 21 8.18 0.09 9.19
N ARG A 22 7.03 -0.45 9.56
CA ARG A 22 6.50 -1.69 8.96
C ARG A 22 6.08 -1.50 7.50
N ARG A 23 5.47 -0.35 7.19
CA ARG A 23 5.13 -0.02 5.81
C ARG A 23 6.37 0.14 4.94
N ASN A 24 7.41 0.78 5.45
CA ASN A 24 8.66 0.92 4.71
C ASN A 24 9.26 -0.45 4.36
N ALA A 25 9.26 -1.38 5.31
CA ALA A 25 9.71 -2.75 5.08
C ALA A 25 8.81 -3.48 4.06
N LEU A 26 7.50 -3.26 4.13
CA LEU A 26 6.55 -3.84 3.18
C LEU A 26 6.80 -3.34 1.75
N VAL A 27 6.99 -2.05 1.56
CA VAL A 27 7.28 -1.47 0.23
C VAL A 27 8.54 -2.11 -0.37
N ALA A 28 9.59 -2.25 0.42
CA ALA A 28 10.82 -2.87 -0.03
C ALA A 28 10.62 -4.34 -0.41
N ALA A 29 9.89 -5.09 0.42
CA ALA A 29 9.62 -6.52 0.16
C ALA A 29 8.76 -6.71 -1.09
N ILE A 30 7.77 -5.87 -1.30
CA ILE A 30 6.91 -5.92 -2.51
C ILE A 30 7.72 -5.58 -3.75
N ARG A 31 8.58 -4.57 -3.71
CA ARG A 31 9.44 -4.23 -4.85
C ARG A 31 10.37 -5.36 -5.24
N ASP A 32 10.89 -6.10 -4.25
CA ASP A 32 11.75 -7.25 -4.51
C ASP A 32 10.97 -8.43 -5.11
N ALA A 33 9.74 -8.65 -4.68
CA ALA A 33 8.95 -9.81 -5.08
C ALA A 33 8.22 -9.60 -6.40
N VAL A 34 7.77 -8.36 -6.69
CA VAL A 34 6.90 -8.06 -7.84
C VAL A 34 7.41 -6.83 -8.56
N PRO A 35 7.92 -6.97 -9.78
CA PRO A 35 8.27 -5.81 -10.60
C PRO A 35 7.01 -5.04 -11.00
N GLY A 36 7.16 -3.75 -11.25
CA GLY A 36 6.08 -2.91 -11.74
C GLY A 36 5.54 -1.89 -10.75
N LEU A 37 5.99 -1.91 -9.48
CA LEU A 37 5.64 -0.83 -8.55
C LEU A 37 6.43 0.42 -8.91
N ILE A 38 5.71 1.48 -9.33
CA ILE A 38 6.31 2.75 -9.73
C ILE A 38 6.52 3.66 -8.54
N GLU A 39 5.48 3.80 -7.71
CA GLU A 39 5.50 4.71 -6.56
C GLU A 39 4.54 4.20 -5.48
N ALA A 40 4.90 4.40 -4.22
CA ALA A 40 4.02 4.19 -3.09
C ALA A 40 4.04 5.46 -2.24
N ARG A 41 2.88 6.11 -2.11
CA ARG A 41 2.74 7.38 -1.39
C ARG A 41 1.72 7.23 -0.28
N LEU A 42 2.15 7.51 0.94
CA LEU A 42 1.29 7.51 2.12
C LEU A 42 0.99 8.95 2.52
N VAL A 43 -0.29 9.27 2.69
CA VAL A 43 -0.73 10.58 3.15
C VAL A 43 -1.61 10.44 4.39
N ARG A 44 -1.56 11.43 5.25
CA ARG A 44 -2.35 11.48 6.47
C ARG A 44 -3.40 12.58 6.37
N LEU A 45 -4.66 12.22 6.62
CA LEU A 45 -5.77 13.18 6.60
C LEU A 45 -5.91 13.88 7.95
N ASP A 46 -5.79 13.12 9.03
CA ASP A 46 -5.79 13.58 10.42
C ASP A 46 -5.06 12.56 11.29
N ASP A 47 -5.08 12.72 12.61
CA ASP A 47 -4.30 11.90 13.54
C ASP A 47 -4.54 10.40 13.42
N GLY A 48 -5.72 9.98 12.97
CA GLY A 48 -6.08 8.56 12.89
C GLY A 48 -6.42 8.06 11.50
N HIS A 49 -6.50 8.93 10.48
CA HIS A 49 -6.99 8.56 9.15
C HIS A 49 -5.92 8.76 8.09
N TRP A 50 -5.69 7.71 7.29
CA TRP A 50 -4.61 7.64 6.32
C TRP A 50 -5.12 7.15 4.97
N ILE A 51 -4.41 7.55 3.90
CA ILE A 51 -4.59 7.01 2.55
C ILE A 51 -3.22 6.57 2.05
N ASP A 52 -3.14 5.33 1.56
CA ASP A 52 -1.93 4.78 0.94
C ASP A 52 -2.21 4.56 -0.55
N MET A 53 -1.41 5.18 -1.41
CA MET A 53 -1.59 5.12 -2.85
C MET A 53 -0.38 4.42 -3.47
N TRP A 54 -0.63 3.28 -4.11
CA TRP A 54 0.39 2.48 -4.76
C TRP A 54 0.14 2.49 -6.27
N ARG A 55 1.08 3.05 -7.00
CA ARG A 55 0.97 3.16 -8.45
C ARG A 55 1.78 2.06 -9.12
N TRP A 56 1.09 1.26 -9.94
CA TRP A 56 1.64 0.12 -10.66
C TRP A 56 1.67 0.39 -12.16
N ASP A 57 2.62 -0.24 -12.87
CA ASP A 57 2.73 -0.11 -14.33
C ASP A 57 1.53 -0.70 -15.06
N SER A 58 0.83 -1.67 -14.44
CA SER A 58 -0.33 -2.34 -15.01
C SER A 58 -1.20 -2.98 -13.94
N ALA A 59 -2.44 -3.30 -14.31
CA ALA A 59 -3.34 -4.08 -13.45
C ALA A 59 -2.79 -5.47 -13.17
N ALA A 60 -2.10 -6.09 -14.13
CA ALA A 60 -1.51 -7.40 -13.96
C ALA A 60 -0.42 -7.40 -12.86
N SER A 61 0.43 -6.37 -12.82
CA SER A 61 1.44 -6.23 -11.76
C SER A 61 0.79 -6.07 -10.40
N GLN A 62 -0.26 -5.27 -10.29
CA GLN A 62 -1.00 -5.09 -9.05
C GLN A 62 -1.63 -6.40 -8.57
N GLN A 63 -2.22 -7.18 -9.48
CA GLN A 63 -2.79 -8.49 -9.16
C GLN A 63 -1.73 -9.47 -8.70
N ALA A 64 -0.55 -9.44 -9.32
CA ALA A 64 0.58 -10.28 -8.90
C ALA A 64 1.01 -9.96 -7.48
N ALA A 65 1.00 -8.67 -7.09
CA ALA A 65 1.31 -8.27 -5.72
C ALA A 65 0.29 -8.79 -4.71
N VAL A 66 -1.00 -8.74 -5.05
CA VAL A 66 -2.07 -9.29 -4.19
C VAL A 66 -1.88 -10.79 -4.02
N ALA A 67 -1.53 -11.51 -5.09
CA ALA A 67 -1.28 -12.95 -5.04
C ALA A 67 -0.04 -13.30 -4.19
N ALA A 68 0.99 -12.45 -4.22
CA ALA A 68 2.22 -12.66 -3.46
C ALA A 68 2.10 -12.29 -1.97
N ALA A 69 1.21 -11.34 -1.63
CA ALA A 69 1.10 -10.77 -0.29
C ALA A 69 0.99 -11.82 0.85
N PRO A 70 0.21 -12.91 0.70
CA PRO A 70 0.13 -13.93 1.76
C PRO A 70 1.47 -14.61 2.08
N THR A 71 2.42 -14.57 1.16
CA THR A 71 3.77 -15.16 1.36
C THR A 71 4.79 -14.15 1.86
N ILE A 72 4.39 -12.87 2.04
CA ILE A 72 5.26 -11.78 2.46
C ILE A 72 4.94 -11.43 3.91
N PRO A 73 5.81 -11.78 4.90
CA PRO A 73 5.53 -11.52 6.31
C PRO A 73 5.31 -10.05 6.65
N GLU A 74 5.97 -9.15 5.94
CA GLU A 74 5.85 -7.71 6.12
C GLU A 74 4.42 -7.20 5.86
N ALA A 75 3.67 -7.89 5.00
CA ALA A 75 2.28 -7.53 4.72
C ALA A 75 1.40 -7.73 5.97
N ALA A 76 1.45 -8.91 6.56
CA ALA A 76 0.70 -9.19 7.79
C ALA A 76 1.14 -8.27 8.94
N ALA A 77 2.44 -7.99 9.06
CA ALA A 77 2.97 -7.11 10.09
C ALA A 77 2.43 -5.68 9.98
N ALA A 78 2.37 -5.14 8.77
CA ALA A 78 1.80 -3.80 8.54
C ALA A 78 0.29 -3.78 8.75
N PHE A 79 -0.44 -4.75 8.19
CA PHE A 79 -1.90 -4.81 8.31
C PHE A 79 -2.40 -5.03 9.73
N SER A 80 -1.58 -5.62 10.61
CA SER A 80 -1.96 -5.83 12.00
C SER A 80 -2.18 -4.53 12.79
N LEU A 81 -1.66 -3.41 12.31
CA LEU A 81 -1.78 -2.11 12.95
C LEU A 81 -2.95 -1.27 12.42
N VAL A 82 -3.59 -1.68 11.33
CA VAL A 82 -4.61 -0.86 10.68
C VAL A 82 -6.02 -1.38 10.95
N GLY A 83 -6.97 -0.45 11.00
CA GLY A 83 -8.40 -0.75 11.13
C GLY A 83 -9.20 -0.10 10.01
N ASN A 84 -10.44 -0.54 9.86
CA ASN A 84 -11.41 0.03 8.89
C ASN A 84 -10.83 0.13 7.47
N HIS A 85 -10.10 -0.90 7.06
CA HIS A 85 -9.40 -0.92 5.79
C HIS A 85 -10.36 -1.09 4.62
N THR A 86 -10.24 -0.20 3.62
CA THR A 86 -10.94 -0.30 2.33
C THR A 86 -9.94 -0.16 1.21
N THR A 87 -10.21 -0.81 0.07
CA THR A 87 -9.35 -0.78 -1.11
C THR A 87 -10.16 -0.42 -2.34
N GLU A 88 -9.62 0.48 -3.16
CA GLU A 88 -10.14 0.81 -4.47
C GLU A 88 -9.03 0.67 -5.50
N LEU A 89 -9.40 0.25 -6.71
CA LEU A 89 -8.49 0.24 -7.86
C LEU A 89 -8.99 1.25 -8.88
N ALA A 90 -8.06 2.03 -9.42
CA ALA A 90 -8.37 3.04 -10.41
C ALA A 90 -7.38 2.94 -11.58
N GLU A 91 -7.86 3.25 -12.76
CA GLU A 91 -7.02 3.38 -13.95
C GLU A 91 -6.46 4.81 -14.01
N VAL A 92 -5.16 4.95 -14.21
CA VAL A 92 -4.56 6.27 -14.40
C VAL A 92 -4.79 6.71 -15.83
N VAL A 93 -5.54 7.79 -16.02
CA VAL A 93 -5.98 8.26 -17.33
C VAL A 93 -5.10 9.37 -17.88
N ASP A 94 -4.50 10.15 -16.99
CA ASP A 94 -3.64 11.29 -17.35
C ASP A 94 -2.61 11.52 -16.26
N GLU A 95 -1.34 11.61 -16.65
CA GLU A 95 -0.21 11.93 -15.77
C GLU A 95 0.67 12.98 -16.43
N ARG A 96 1.14 13.95 -15.63
CA ARG A 96 1.97 15.04 -16.14
C ARG A 96 3.19 15.30 -15.26
#